data_e5e271c7916ec7c1c2292ea4f3561278
#
_entry.id   e5e271c7916ec7c1c2292ea4f3561278
#
_cell.length_a   1.000
_cell.length_b   1.000
_cell.length_c   1.000
_cell.angle_alpha   90.00
_cell.angle_beta   90.00
_cell.angle_gamma   90.00
#
_symmetry.space_group_name_H-M   'P 1'
#
loop_
_entity.id
_entity.type
_entity.pdbx_description
1 polymer ?
#
loop_
_entity_poly.entity_id
_entity_poly.type
_entity_poly.pdbx_seq_one_letter_code
_entity_poly.pdbx_strand_id
1 'polypeptide(L)'
;MTHRPTRRILLAGGVGLGLAGVLAACSRPSPAPSGSPRPTSSGSAQPIRTPSSTPTPGGPDSWDALAAAVSGTVLRSGSNGWDSARVLENPRYDDADPQGILRAAGVADVQAGLAFARNTRTPVALRAGGHSYTGWSAGGAPGTDVPRSLVISTQDLDGIELHDDDTVTIGPGARLGDVYAALATAGRAIGAGSCPTVGIGGLTLGGGVGVLVRSFGLTCDQLTGVTLVTPDGAVHEVSTSSEPDLFWACRGGGGGTVGVVTALTYRTQAAPPVLLFTITFAWSAAAAVVRAWQDWAPTADPKLGSTLKLLNGSRHTAPTVTVTGVWTGSKTGADTSVDGFIAATGAKPLAHTGRVLTYGAAMSTLAGKPQRVSEAATSSIGSAKLTDAQIEVLVTRAAAAGDVDGNLEGGVALDALGGVVADVGRTESAFPWRSALMTVQYTAVFADGADPAPFDAYVRGFRRAMRPAWGDAAYANYCDAAITDPSAYFGDNTSRLHRIAEQADPTGCWRSRTGSDAARVSARRTRVSV
;
A
#
# COMPACT_ATOMS: atom_id res chain seq x y z
N MET A 1 55.39 -39.81 -29.19
CA MET A 1 55.19 -38.88 -30.30
C MET A 1 53.77 -39.07 -30.77
N THR A 2 52.80 -38.36 -30.24
CA THR A 2 51.43 -38.27 -30.79
C THR A 2 50.79 -37.01 -30.26
N HIS A 3 50.63 -36.05 -31.14
CA HIS A 3 49.91 -34.80 -30.91
C HIS A 3 48.42 -35.06 -30.70
N ARG A 4 47.83 -34.45 -29.63
CA ARG A 4 46.36 -34.28 -29.50
C ARG A 4 46.01 -32.81 -29.76
N PRO A 5 44.99 -32.49 -30.56
CA PRO A 5 44.53 -31.12 -30.77
C PRO A 5 43.58 -30.68 -29.69
N THR A 6 43.80 -29.49 -29.16
CA THR A 6 42.96 -28.78 -28.18
C THR A 6 41.72 -28.24 -28.90
N ARG A 7 40.52 -28.67 -28.48
CA ARG A 7 39.25 -28.05 -28.89
C ARG A 7 39.06 -26.74 -28.14
N ARG A 8 39.09 -25.63 -28.85
CA ARG A 8 38.59 -24.34 -28.38
C ARG A 8 37.04 -24.37 -28.41
N ILE A 9 36.43 -24.28 -27.23
CA ILE A 9 34.98 -24.02 -27.09
C ILE A 9 34.80 -22.50 -27.14
N LEU A 10 34.17 -22.03 -28.20
CA LEU A 10 33.63 -20.68 -28.30
C LEU A 10 32.37 -20.59 -27.40
N LEU A 11 32.51 -19.95 -26.25
CA LEU A 11 31.37 -19.50 -25.46
C LEU A 11 30.82 -18.23 -26.11
N ALA A 12 29.73 -18.38 -26.86
CA ALA A 12 28.89 -17.27 -27.25
C ALA A 12 28.16 -16.75 -26.00
N GLY A 13 28.61 -15.59 -25.52
CA GLY A 13 27.98 -14.88 -24.42
C GLY A 13 26.63 -14.32 -24.87
N GLY A 14 25.54 -15.01 -24.55
CA GLY A 14 24.21 -14.46 -24.60
C GLY A 14 24.02 -13.52 -23.42
N VAL A 15 24.01 -12.21 -23.69
CA VAL A 15 23.58 -11.19 -22.73
C VAL A 15 22.08 -11.34 -22.58
N GLY A 16 21.66 -12.15 -21.62
CA GLY A 16 20.28 -12.18 -21.15
C GLY A 16 20.04 -10.90 -20.32
N LEU A 17 19.39 -9.93 -20.92
CA LEU A 17 18.82 -8.78 -20.20
C LEU A 17 17.75 -9.31 -19.25
N GLY A 18 18.13 -9.57 -18.01
CA GLY A 18 17.23 -9.80 -16.91
C GLY A 18 16.51 -8.48 -16.60
N LEU A 19 15.27 -8.35 -17.05
CA LEU A 19 14.31 -7.39 -16.51
C LEU A 19 13.94 -7.84 -15.09
N ALA A 20 14.82 -7.60 -14.15
CA ALA A 20 14.48 -7.68 -12.73
C ALA A 20 13.78 -6.38 -12.35
N GLY A 21 12.47 -6.31 -12.61
CA GLY A 21 11.61 -5.33 -11.98
C GLY A 21 11.48 -5.68 -10.51
N VAL A 22 12.13 -4.93 -9.66
CA VAL A 22 11.87 -5.00 -8.24
C VAL A 22 10.67 -4.13 -7.93
N LEU A 23 9.54 -4.79 -7.91
CA LEU A 23 8.40 -4.43 -7.08
C LEU A 23 8.10 -5.69 -6.28
N ALA A 24 8.47 -5.63 -5.03
CA ALA A 24 7.91 -6.41 -3.96
C ALA A 24 8.14 -7.79 -3.63
N ALA A 25 7.78 -7.95 -2.59
CA ALA A 25 7.62 -9.04 -1.70
C ALA A 25 6.23 -9.62 -1.80
N CYS A 26 6.03 -10.86 -2.23
CA CYS A 26 4.85 -11.62 -1.81
C CYS A 26 4.70 -13.01 -2.42
N SER A 27 4.60 -13.97 -1.55
CA SER A 27 3.88 -15.27 -1.52
C SER A 27 4.33 -16.48 -2.34
N ARG A 28 4.38 -17.61 -1.63
CA ARG A 28 4.42 -18.97 -2.17
C ARG A 28 3.06 -19.36 -2.77
N PRO A 29 3.00 -20.16 -3.84
CA PRO A 29 1.74 -20.73 -4.30
C PRO A 29 1.28 -21.85 -3.35
N SER A 30 0.05 -21.73 -2.85
CA SER A 30 -0.68 -22.88 -2.30
C SER A 30 -1.11 -23.81 -3.43
N PRO A 31 -1.14 -25.14 -3.23
CA PRO A 31 -1.63 -26.07 -4.24
C PRO A 31 -3.12 -25.84 -4.46
N ALA A 32 -3.52 -25.76 -5.73
CA ALA A 32 -4.91 -25.62 -6.13
C ALA A 32 -5.71 -26.87 -5.76
N PRO A 33 -6.92 -26.75 -5.20
CA PRO A 33 -7.86 -27.85 -5.15
C PRO A 33 -8.50 -28.02 -6.53
N SER A 34 -8.39 -29.21 -7.08
CA SER A 34 -9.17 -29.68 -8.25
C SER A 34 -10.65 -29.78 -7.87
N GLY A 35 -11.47 -28.87 -8.33
CA GLY A 35 -12.92 -28.87 -8.13
C GLY A 35 -13.66 -28.71 -9.45
N SER A 36 -14.52 -29.68 -9.75
CA SER A 36 -15.40 -29.76 -10.91
C SER A 36 -16.39 -28.59 -11.02
N PRO A 37 -16.90 -28.28 -12.23
CA PRO A 37 -17.74 -27.11 -12.46
C PRO A 37 -19.11 -27.25 -11.79
N ARG A 38 -19.53 -26.20 -11.10
CA ARG A 38 -20.85 -26.05 -10.47
C ARG A 38 -21.83 -25.44 -11.48
N PRO A 39 -23.09 -25.89 -11.53
CA PRO A 39 -24.07 -25.35 -12.48
C PRO A 39 -24.55 -23.95 -12.06
N THR A 40 -24.74 -23.10 -13.04
CA THR A 40 -25.34 -21.78 -12.94
C THR A 40 -26.81 -21.88 -12.53
N SER A 41 -27.16 -21.36 -11.37
CA SER A 41 -28.55 -21.08 -10.99
C SER A 41 -28.80 -19.57 -11.09
N SER A 42 -29.68 -19.18 -12.00
CA SER A 42 -30.28 -17.86 -12.08
C SER A 42 -31.18 -17.64 -10.86
N GLY A 43 -30.70 -16.88 -9.89
CA GLY A 43 -31.48 -16.44 -8.74
C GLY A 43 -31.82 -14.96 -8.88
N SER A 44 -33.11 -14.65 -8.89
CA SER A 44 -33.66 -13.31 -8.90
C SER A 44 -33.13 -12.49 -7.73
N ALA A 45 -32.63 -11.28 -8.00
CA ALA A 45 -32.21 -10.32 -6.99
C ALA A 45 -33.39 -9.93 -6.10
N GLN A 46 -33.30 -10.23 -4.81
CA GLN A 46 -34.17 -9.63 -3.80
C GLN A 46 -33.59 -8.26 -3.40
N PRO A 47 -34.41 -7.24 -3.19
CA PRO A 47 -33.92 -5.94 -2.74
C PRO A 47 -33.31 -6.07 -1.34
N ILE A 48 -32.09 -5.54 -1.19
CA ILE A 48 -31.37 -5.45 0.08
C ILE A 48 -32.21 -4.62 1.05
N ARG A 49 -32.76 -5.27 2.06
CA ARG A 49 -33.38 -4.58 3.18
C ARG A 49 -32.31 -3.95 4.04
N THR A 50 -32.35 -2.64 4.19
CA THR A 50 -31.60 -1.87 5.18
C THR A 50 -31.88 -2.43 6.59
N PRO A 51 -30.90 -3.01 7.31
CA PRO A 51 -31.11 -3.34 8.70
C PRO A 51 -30.75 -2.12 9.56
N SER A 52 -31.75 -1.39 10.01
CA SER A 52 -31.64 -0.56 11.20
C SER A 52 -31.53 -1.53 12.39
N SER A 53 -30.32 -1.86 12.81
CA SER A 53 -30.11 -2.70 13.99
C SER A 53 -29.56 -1.86 15.13
N THR A 54 -30.45 -1.60 16.10
CA THR A 54 -30.06 -1.18 17.44
C THR A 54 -29.07 -2.20 18.04
N PRO A 55 -27.96 -1.80 18.67
CA PRO A 55 -27.02 -2.73 19.28
C PRO A 55 -27.72 -3.61 20.31
N THR A 56 -27.68 -4.92 20.14
CA THR A 56 -28.21 -5.87 21.12
C THR A 56 -27.23 -5.96 22.29
N PRO A 57 -27.62 -5.71 23.54
CA PRO A 57 -26.80 -6.01 24.71
C PRO A 57 -26.63 -7.52 24.82
N GLY A 58 -25.38 -8.04 24.75
CA GLY A 58 -25.08 -9.44 24.96
C GLY A 58 -24.36 -10.14 23.79
N GLY A 59 -23.30 -9.53 23.26
CA GLY A 59 -22.40 -10.21 22.30
C GLY A 59 -21.47 -11.23 22.99
N PRO A 60 -20.66 -11.99 22.20
CA PRO A 60 -19.75 -13.01 22.71
C PRO A 60 -18.82 -12.48 23.81
N ASP A 61 -18.61 -13.27 24.88
CA ASP A 61 -17.75 -12.97 26.02
C ASP A 61 -16.64 -14.00 26.22
N SER A 62 -16.59 -15.01 25.36
CA SER A 62 -15.57 -16.04 25.33
C SER A 62 -15.21 -16.39 23.89
N TRP A 63 -14.05 -17.02 23.69
CA TRP A 63 -13.60 -17.45 22.37
C TRP A 63 -14.54 -18.48 21.73
N ASP A 64 -15.09 -19.39 22.55
CA ASP A 64 -16.03 -20.40 22.07
C ASP A 64 -17.36 -19.75 21.66
N ALA A 65 -17.84 -18.77 22.44
CA ALA A 65 -19.02 -17.99 22.09
C ALA A 65 -18.80 -17.16 20.80
N LEU A 66 -17.59 -16.58 20.62
CA LEU A 66 -17.25 -15.90 19.38
C LEU A 66 -17.25 -16.88 18.20
N ALA A 67 -16.61 -18.03 18.35
CA ALA A 67 -16.57 -19.04 17.29
C ALA A 67 -17.97 -19.57 16.90
N ALA A 68 -18.87 -19.69 17.87
CA ALA A 68 -20.25 -20.09 17.62
C ALA A 68 -21.12 -18.99 17.00
N ALA A 69 -20.75 -17.72 17.16
CA ALA A 69 -21.54 -16.57 16.71
C ALA A 69 -21.22 -16.10 15.28
N VAL A 70 -20.13 -16.58 14.67
CA VAL A 70 -19.65 -16.15 13.37
C VAL A 70 -19.85 -17.19 12.28
N SER A 71 -20.07 -16.73 11.05
CA SER A 71 -20.09 -17.57 9.85
C SER A 71 -18.67 -17.83 9.30
N GLY A 72 -17.76 -16.94 9.59
CA GLY A 72 -16.33 -17.05 9.27
C GLY A 72 -15.59 -18.00 10.20
N THR A 73 -14.30 -17.80 10.34
CA THR A 73 -13.45 -18.72 11.13
C THR A 73 -12.71 -17.97 12.23
N VAL A 74 -12.77 -18.49 13.46
CA VAL A 74 -11.93 -18.05 14.57
C VAL A 74 -10.75 -19.01 14.71
N LEU A 75 -9.55 -18.52 14.54
CA LEU A 75 -8.31 -19.28 14.67
C LEU A 75 -7.56 -18.86 15.95
N ARG A 76 -7.00 -19.85 16.63
CA ARG A 76 -6.15 -19.66 17.81
C ARG A 76 -4.90 -20.50 17.70
N SER A 77 -3.91 -20.22 18.52
CA SER A 77 -2.69 -21.03 18.57
C SER A 77 -3.04 -22.50 18.73
N GLY A 78 -2.47 -23.35 17.86
CA GLY A 78 -2.78 -24.79 17.77
C GLY A 78 -3.96 -25.14 16.85
N SER A 79 -4.73 -24.16 16.33
CA SER A 79 -5.77 -24.45 15.33
C SER A 79 -5.14 -24.80 13.98
N ASN A 80 -5.81 -25.68 13.21
CA ASN A 80 -5.43 -25.92 11.83
C ASN A 80 -5.50 -24.61 11.01
N GLY A 81 -4.43 -24.30 10.26
CA GLY A 81 -4.33 -23.05 9.49
C GLY A 81 -3.81 -21.84 10.27
N TRP A 82 -3.56 -21.97 11.59
CA TRP A 82 -3.02 -20.88 12.41
C TRP A 82 -1.73 -20.28 11.87
N ASP A 83 -0.73 -21.13 11.56
CA ASP A 83 0.58 -20.65 11.11
C ASP A 83 0.54 -19.91 9.79
N SER A 84 -0.36 -20.28 8.88
CA SER A 84 -0.58 -19.54 7.64
C SER A 84 -1.38 -18.26 7.83
N ALA A 85 -2.30 -18.24 8.80
CA ALA A 85 -3.15 -17.09 9.03
C ALA A 85 -2.46 -15.99 9.84
N ARG A 86 -1.48 -16.31 10.70
CA ARG A 86 -0.81 -15.31 11.55
C ARG A 86 0.24 -14.47 10.81
N VAL A 87 0.82 -14.98 9.72
CA VAL A 87 1.91 -14.32 8.99
C VAL A 87 1.43 -13.14 8.14
N LEU A 88 2.33 -12.16 7.98
CA LEU A 88 2.14 -11.00 7.10
C LEU A 88 2.94 -11.16 5.80
N GLU A 89 2.76 -10.22 4.88
CA GLU A 89 3.57 -10.17 3.66
C GLU A 89 5.04 -9.83 3.94
N ASN A 90 5.34 -9.14 5.04
CA ASN A 90 6.71 -8.88 5.50
C ASN A 90 7.13 -9.93 6.54
N PRO A 91 8.04 -10.87 6.19
CA PRO A 91 8.45 -11.98 7.07
C PRO A 91 9.09 -11.55 8.39
N ARG A 92 9.61 -10.32 8.50
CA ARG A 92 10.16 -9.81 9.78
C ARG A 92 9.15 -9.86 10.94
N TYR A 93 7.85 -10.06 10.63
CA TYR A 93 6.76 -10.15 11.59
C TYR A 93 6.18 -11.57 11.71
N ASP A 94 6.85 -12.59 11.17
CA ASP A 94 6.35 -13.98 11.21
C ASP A 94 6.31 -14.59 12.61
N ASP A 95 7.02 -13.98 13.58
CA ASP A 95 6.95 -14.33 15.00
C ASP A 95 5.77 -13.67 15.75
N ALA A 96 4.83 -13.05 15.02
CA ALA A 96 3.64 -12.48 15.62
C ALA A 96 2.81 -13.54 16.35
N ASP A 97 2.32 -13.17 17.55
CA ASP A 97 1.52 -14.03 18.41
C ASP A 97 0.23 -13.30 18.84
N PRO A 98 -0.74 -13.12 17.92
CA PRO A 98 -2.04 -12.57 18.27
C PRO A 98 -2.79 -13.48 19.26
N GLN A 99 -3.74 -12.93 20.03
CA GLN A 99 -4.58 -13.74 20.91
C GLN A 99 -5.50 -14.68 20.11
N GLY A 100 -5.89 -14.27 18.92
CA GLY A 100 -6.69 -15.02 17.97
C GLY A 100 -6.90 -14.22 16.70
N ILE A 101 -7.38 -14.89 15.66
CA ILE A 101 -7.67 -14.29 14.35
C ILE A 101 -9.11 -14.66 14.00
N LEU A 102 -9.95 -13.64 13.82
CA LEU A 102 -11.26 -13.78 13.21
C LEU A 102 -11.13 -13.50 11.71
N ARG A 103 -11.30 -14.48 10.87
CA ARG A 103 -11.48 -14.35 9.43
C ARG A 103 -12.97 -14.11 9.18
N ALA A 104 -13.34 -12.85 9.01
CA ALA A 104 -14.72 -12.44 8.86
C ALA A 104 -15.25 -12.79 7.46
N ALA A 105 -16.40 -13.45 7.39
CA ALA A 105 -17.11 -13.76 6.15
C ALA A 105 -18.20 -12.73 5.81
N GLY A 106 -18.50 -11.78 6.72
CA GLY A 106 -19.51 -10.76 6.52
C GLY A 106 -19.51 -9.69 7.61
N VAL A 107 -20.41 -8.72 7.47
CA VAL A 107 -20.59 -7.61 8.41
C VAL A 107 -20.92 -8.13 9.82
N ALA A 108 -21.80 -9.14 9.93
CA ALA A 108 -22.20 -9.73 11.21
C ALA A 108 -21.01 -10.31 12.01
N ASP A 109 -20.05 -10.91 11.32
CA ASP A 109 -18.84 -11.43 11.95
C ASP A 109 -17.97 -10.30 12.51
N VAL A 110 -17.85 -9.21 11.77
CA VAL A 110 -17.15 -8.00 12.23
C VAL A 110 -17.82 -7.44 13.48
N GLN A 111 -19.17 -7.35 13.49
CA GLN A 111 -19.93 -6.93 14.65
C GLN A 111 -19.72 -7.84 15.86
N ALA A 112 -19.73 -9.17 15.66
CA ALA A 112 -19.47 -10.16 16.71
C ALA A 112 -18.03 -10.02 17.27
N GLY A 113 -17.03 -9.85 16.39
CA GLY A 113 -15.62 -9.63 16.79
C GLY A 113 -15.46 -8.35 17.61
N LEU A 114 -16.11 -7.26 17.22
CA LEU A 114 -16.09 -5.99 17.95
C LEU A 114 -16.82 -6.11 19.30
N ALA A 115 -17.95 -6.81 19.35
CA ALA A 115 -18.67 -7.07 20.59
C ALA A 115 -17.83 -7.90 21.56
N PHE A 116 -17.21 -8.99 21.08
CA PHE A 116 -16.25 -9.78 21.86
C PHE A 116 -15.11 -8.92 22.41
N ALA A 117 -14.49 -8.10 21.57
CA ALA A 117 -13.38 -7.24 21.98
C ALA A 117 -13.79 -6.25 23.08
N ARG A 118 -15.00 -5.67 23.01
CA ARG A 118 -15.56 -4.80 24.06
C ARG A 118 -15.81 -5.57 25.35
N ASN A 119 -16.50 -6.71 25.28
CA ASN A 119 -16.91 -7.50 26.45
C ASN A 119 -15.71 -8.04 27.22
N THR A 120 -14.67 -8.47 26.51
CA THR A 120 -13.45 -9.07 27.08
C THR A 120 -12.32 -8.05 27.30
N ARG A 121 -12.48 -6.81 26.82
CA ARG A 121 -11.43 -5.78 26.78
C ARG A 121 -10.19 -6.24 25.99
N THR A 122 -10.38 -7.11 25.00
CA THR A 122 -9.31 -7.59 24.12
C THR A 122 -8.95 -6.47 23.11
N PRO A 123 -7.67 -6.09 22.99
CA PRO A 123 -7.25 -5.16 21.95
C PRO A 123 -7.55 -5.72 20.56
N VAL A 124 -7.77 -4.85 19.58
CA VAL A 124 -8.07 -5.24 18.20
C VAL A 124 -6.97 -4.76 17.27
N ALA A 125 -6.60 -5.61 16.33
CA ALA A 125 -5.83 -5.25 15.15
C ALA A 125 -6.64 -5.58 13.90
N LEU A 126 -6.51 -4.75 12.84
CA LEU A 126 -7.22 -4.96 11.58
C LEU A 126 -6.26 -5.45 10.51
N ARG A 127 -6.76 -6.37 9.68
CA ARG A 127 -5.99 -6.91 8.56
C ARG A 127 -6.86 -7.05 7.31
N ALA A 128 -6.41 -6.41 6.22
CA ALA A 128 -6.87 -6.70 4.85
C ALA A 128 -5.78 -7.56 4.16
N GLY A 129 -5.00 -7.05 3.23
CA GLY A 129 -3.94 -7.79 2.54
C GLY A 129 -2.69 -8.14 3.37
N GLY A 130 -2.53 -7.60 4.59
CA GLY A 130 -1.37 -7.92 5.44
C GLY A 130 -0.06 -7.22 5.07
N HIS A 131 -0.10 -6.11 4.35
CA HIS A 131 1.07 -5.34 3.88
C HIS A 131 1.53 -4.22 4.81
N SER A 132 1.18 -4.25 6.09
CA SER A 132 1.62 -3.23 7.06
C SER A 132 3.14 -3.22 7.21
N TYR A 133 3.81 -2.12 6.86
CA TYR A 133 5.26 -1.93 7.03
C TYR A 133 5.69 -1.92 8.49
N THR A 134 4.79 -1.59 9.41
CA THR A 134 5.04 -1.53 10.85
C THR A 134 4.60 -2.78 11.60
N GLY A 135 4.00 -3.77 10.91
CA GLY A 135 3.49 -4.98 11.54
C GLY A 135 2.25 -4.77 12.40
N TRP A 136 1.62 -3.60 12.36
CA TRP A 136 0.44 -3.30 13.22
C TRP A 136 -0.73 -4.25 12.96
N SER A 137 -0.90 -4.73 11.72
CA SER A 137 -1.93 -5.71 11.37
C SER A 137 -1.61 -7.14 11.80
N ALA A 138 -0.45 -7.39 12.43
CA ALA A 138 -0.09 -8.71 12.96
C ALA A 138 -0.78 -9.01 14.28
N GLY A 139 -1.14 -7.98 15.06
CA GLY A 139 -1.83 -8.13 16.33
C GLY A 139 -0.95 -8.63 17.47
N GLY A 140 0.32 -8.20 17.51
CA GLY A 140 1.27 -8.55 18.58
C GLY A 140 2.58 -9.16 18.06
N ALA A 141 3.20 -8.53 17.06
CA ALA A 141 4.53 -8.93 16.60
C ALA A 141 5.62 -8.41 17.55
N PRO A 142 6.68 -9.18 17.83
CA PRO A 142 7.84 -8.71 18.58
C PRO A 142 8.43 -7.43 17.97
N GLY A 143 8.89 -6.53 18.81
CA GLY A 143 9.46 -5.24 18.37
C GLY A 143 8.43 -4.20 17.89
N THR A 144 7.13 -4.51 17.98
CA THR A 144 6.04 -3.55 17.74
C THR A 144 5.41 -3.12 19.07
N ASP A 145 4.84 -1.90 19.12
CA ASP A 145 4.08 -1.42 20.29
C ASP A 145 2.65 -1.99 20.34
N VAL A 146 2.30 -2.92 19.45
CA VAL A 146 0.97 -3.51 19.38
C VAL A 146 0.85 -4.63 20.41
N PRO A 147 -0.11 -4.54 21.35
CA PRO A 147 -0.35 -5.63 22.29
C PRO A 147 -0.88 -6.86 21.55
N ARG A 148 -0.76 -8.04 22.17
CA ARG A 148 -1.44 -9.24 21.69
C ARG A 148 -2.94 -8.96 21.57
N SER A 149 -3.47 -9.06 20.38
CA SER A 149 -4.80 -8.56 19.98
C SER A 149 -5.65 -9.68 19.36
N LEU A 150 -6.97 -9.49 19.34
CA LEU A 150 -7.82 -10.11 18.33
C LEU A 150 -7.51 -9.45 16.98
N VAL A 151 -7.07 -10.22 15.99
CA VAL A 151 -6.99 -9.74 14.60
C VAL A 151 -8.35 -9.95 13.94
N ILE A 152 -9.03 -8.86 13.57
CA ILE A 152 -10.19 -8.94 12.69
C ILE A 152 -9.67 -8.83 11.26
N SER A 153 -9.67 -9.97 10.56
CA SER A 153 -9.20 -10.09 9.18
C SER A 153 -10.38 -9.99 8.22
N THR A 154 -10.31 -9.04 7.30
CA THR A 154 -11.26 -8.87 6.20
C THR A 154 -10.78 -9.53 4.91
N GLN A 155 -9.78 -10.40 4.96
CA GLN A 155 -9.19 -11.05 3.77
C GLN A 155 -10.22 -11.85 2.96
N ASP A 156 -11.24 -12.42 3.63
CA ASP A 156 -12.28 -13.21 2.97
C ASP A 156 -13.48 -12.33 2.51
N LEU A 157 -13.44 -11.03 2.78
CA LEU A 157 -14.32 -10.04 2.16
C LEU A 157 -13.64 -9.55 0.88
N ASP A 158 -13.57 -10.38 -0.15
CA ASP A 158 -12.79 -10.16 -1.37
C ASP A 158 -13.65 -10.08 -2.64
N GLY A 159 -14.97 -10.03 -2.49
CA GLY A 159 -15.92 -9.90 -3.60
C GLY A 159 -15.65 -8.67 -4.46
N ILE A 160 -15.85 -8.78 -5.77
CA ILE A 160 -15.73 -7.70 -6.75
C ILE A 160 -17.02 -7.72 -7.59
N GLU A 161 -17.86 -6.72 -7.43
CA GLU A 161 -19.15 -6.60 -8.09
C GLU A 161 -19.22 -5.32 -8.93
N LEU A 162 -19.31 -5.49 -10.26
CA LEU A 162 -19.48 -4.37 -11.18
C LEU A 162 -20.96 -4.03 -11.31
N HIS A 163 -21.27 -2.74 -11.42
CA HIS A 163 -22.62 -2.21 -11.59
C HIS A 163 -22.78 -1.52 -12.94
N ASP A 164 -24.04 -1.40 -13.40
CA ASP A 164 -24.38 -0.82 -14.71
C ASP A 164 -24.13 0.71 -14.77
N ASP A 165 -23.94 1.37 -13.63
CA ASP A 165 -23.69 2.81 -13.49
C ASP A 165 -22.21 3.19 -13.51
N ASP A 166 -21.36 2.34 -14.06
CA ASP A 166 -19.91 2.51 -14.11
C ASP A 166 -19.23 2.50 -12.72
N THR A 167 -19.89 1.98 -11.69
CA THR A 167 -19.28 1.76 -10.38
C THR A 167 -18.91 0.28 -10.18
N VAL A 168 -18.05 0.04 -9.19
CA VAL A 168 -17.70 -1.30 -8.72
C VAL A 168 -17.68 -1.30 -7.19
N THR A 169 -18.31 -2.29 -6.58
CA THR A 169 -18.18 -2.55 -5.14
C THR A 169 -17.16 -3.65 -4.90
N ILE A 170 -16.16 -3.36 -4.07
CA ILE A 170 -15.03 -4.25 -3.81
C ILE A 170 -14.91 -4.47 -2.30
N GLY A 171 -14.80 -5.71 -1.89
CA GLY A 171 -14.48 -6.08 -0.53
C GLY A 171 -13.05 -5.66 -0.16
N PRO A 172 -12.79 -5.20 1.08
CA PRO A 172 -11.48 -4.66 1.49
C PRO A 172 -10.35 -5.69 1.45
N GLY A 173 -10.68 -6.99 1.46
CA GLY A 173 -9.74 -8.10 1.35
C GLY A 173 -9.29 -8.39 -0.07
N ALA A 174 -9.99 -7.90 -1.09
CA ALA A 174 -9.63 -8.12 -2.48
C ALA A 174 -8.20 -7.64 -2.76
N ARG A 175 -7.42 -8.49 -3.42
CA ARG A 175 -6.04 -8.19 -3.79
C ARG A 175 -6.01 -7.40 -5.09
N LEU A 176 -5.09 -6.46 -5.23
CA LEU A 176 -5.01 -5.60 -6.41
C LEU A 176 -4.86 -6.38 -7.72
N GLY A 177 -4.16 -7.52 -7.70
CA GLY A 177 -4.05 -8.39 -8.87
C GLY A 177 -5.41 -8.88 -9.38
N ASP A 178 -6.28 -9.32 -8.45
CA ASP A 178 -7.62 -9.81 -8.76
C ASP A 178 -8.54 -8.65 -9.19
N VAL A 179 -8.43 -7.49 -8.53
CA VAL A 179 -9.15 -6.27 -8.89
C VAL A 179 -8.81 -5.85 -10.32
N TYR A 180 -7.53 -5.80 -10.68
CA TYR A 180 -7.09 -5.44 -12.03
C TYR A 180 -7.56 -6.44 -13.08
N ALA A 181 -7.53 -7.74 -12.78
CA ALA A 181 -7.98 -8.78 -13.69
C ALA A 181 -9.51 -8.68 -13.94
N ALA A 182 -10.31 -8.51 -12.89
CA ALA A 182 -11.75 -8.37 -13.01
C ALA A 182 -12.15 -7.12 -13.81
N LEU A 183 -11.57 -5.96 -13.45
CA LEU A 183 -11.85 -4.70 -14.15
C LEU A 183 -11.40 -4.71 -15.62
N ALA A 184 -10.21 -5.25 -15.89
CA ALA A 184 -9.70 -5.36 -17.26
C ALA A 184 -10.60 -6.23 -18.14
N THR A 185 -11.15 -7.33 -17.60
CA THR A 185 -12.10 -8.20 -18.30
C THR A 185 -13.38 -7.46 -18.68
N ALA A 186 -13.82 -6.53 -17.84
CA ALA A 186 -14.99 -5.68 -18.10
C ALA A 186 -14.67 -4.41 -18.93
N GLY A 187 -13.42 -4.23 -19.37
CA GLY A 187 -12.99 -3.02 -20.07
C GLY A 187 -12.98 -1.78 -19.19
N ARG A 188 -12.88 -1.96 -17.87
CA ARG A 188 -12.90 -0.89 -16.85
C ARG A 188 -11.54 -0.78 -16.16
N ALA A 189 -11.29 0.33 -15.50
CA ALA A 189 -10.06 0.61 -14.77
C ALA A 189 -10.32 1.49 -13.53
N ILE A 190 -9.47 1.31 -12.53
CA ILE A 190 -9.24 2.26 -11.43
C ILE A 190 -7.74 2.50 -11.29
N GLY A 191 -7.36 3.63 -10.71
CA GLY A 191 -5.98 3.89 -10.29
C GLY A 191 -5.74 3.36 -8.88
N ALA A 192 -4.79 2.42 -8.74
CA ALA A 192 -4.38 1.90 -7.43
C ALA A 192 -2.91 1.48 -7.46
N GLY A 193 -2.39 0.90 -6.37
CA GLY A 193 -0.99 0.46 -6.25
C GLY A 193 -0.60 -0.63 -7.24
N SER A 194 0.69 -0.85 -7.43
CA SER A 194 1.20 -1.83 -8.40
C SER A 194 1.45 -3.23 -7.83
N CYS A 195 1.60 -3.39 -6.52
CA CYS A 195 1.84 -4.70 -5.91
C CYS A 195 0.56 -5.55 -5.91
N PRO A 196 0.55 -6.76 -6.53
CA PRO A 196 -0.67 -7.51 -6.80
C PRO A 196 -1.30 -8.15 -5.56
N THR A 197 -0.54 -8.33 -4.47
CA THR A 197 -1.02 -8.97 -3.23
C THR A 197 -1.47 -7.98 -2.17
N VAL A 198 -1.29 -6.67 -2.40
CA VAL A 198 -1.81 -5.63 -1.52
C VAL A 198 -3.34 -5.70 -1.50
N GLY A 199 -3.92 -5.73 -0.29
CA GLY A 199 -5.37 -5.61 -0.10
C GLY A 199 -5.83 -4.18 -0.36
N ILE A 200 -6.87 -4.04 -1.18
CA ILE A 200 -7.38 -2.73 -1.60
C ILE A 200 -7.88 -1.88 -0.41
N GLY A 201 -8.37 -2.52 0.65
CA GLY A 201 -8.90 -1.80 1.81
C GLY A 201 -7.86 -0.94 2.51
N GLY A 202 -6.73 -1.53 2.94
CA GLY A 202 -5.66 -0.77 3.60
C GLY A 202 -5.06 0.30 2.69
N LEU A 203 -4.83 -0.03 1.43
CA LEU A 203 -4.31 0.89 0.43
C LEU A 203 -5.19 2.14 0.30
N THR A 204 -6.48 1.95 0.07
CA THR A 204 -7.46 3.03 -0.15
C THR A 204 -7.59 3.93 1.07
N LEU A 205 -7.70 3.33 2.26
CA LEU A 205 -7.90 4.08 3.49
C LEU A 205 -6.72 4.99 3.84
N GLY A 206 -5.49 4.68 3.39
CA GLY A 206 -4.33 5.56 3.53
C GLY A 206 -4.09 6.50 2.34
N GLY A 207 -4.96 6.49 1.33
CA GLY A 207 -4.85 7.30 0.12
C GLY A 207 -4.79 6.46 -1.15
N GLY A 208 -3.74 5.68 -1.33
CA GLY A 208 -3.54 4.81 -2.50
C GLY A 208 -2.83 5.49 -3.65
N VAL A 209 -1.50 5.61 -3.55
CA VAL A 209 -0.63 6.07 -4.64
C VAL A 209 -0.31 4.89 -5.56
N GLY A 210 -0.35 5.12 -6.84
CA GLY A 210 0.01 4.14 -7.86
C GLY A 210 0.39 4.78 -9.18
N VAL A 211 0.71 3.98 -10.17
CA VAL A 211 1.27 4.45 -11.45
C VAL A 211 0.31 5.31 -12.29
N LEU A 212 -1.01 5.18 -12.06
CA LEU A 212 -2.03 5.99 -12.72
C LEU A 212 -2.52 7.18 -11.88
N VAL A 213 -1.88 7.45 -10.73
CA VAL A 213 -2.33 8.44 -9.76
C VAL A 213 -2.51 9.83 -10.36
N ARG A 214 -1.64 10.23 -11.31
CA ARG A 214 -1.71 11.54 -11.94
C ARG A 214 -2.86 11.69 -12.93
N SER A 215 -3.30 10.56 -13.53
CA SER A 215 -4.43 10.53 -14.47
C SER A 215 -5.78 10.30 -13.77
N PHE A 216 -5.80 9.45 -12.73
CA PHE A 216 -7.03 8.92 -12.14
C PHE A 216 -7.28 9.43 -10.71
N GLY A 217 -6.31 10.12 -10.10
CA GLY A 217 -6.32 10.48 -8.68
C GLY A 217 -5.81 9.35 -7.78
N LEU A 218 -5.76 9.62 -6.49
CA LEU A 218 -5.53 8.58 -5.48
C LEU A 218 -6.64 7.52 -5.55
N THR A 219 -6.35 6.31 -5.08
CA THR A 219 -7.40 5.27 -5.02
C THR A 219 -8.61 5.74 -4.21
N CYS A 220 -8.39 6.47 -3.11
CA CYS A 220 -9.46 7.03 -2.28
C CYS A 220 -10.25 8.18 -2.93
N ASP A 221 -9.72 8.82 -3.98
CA ASP A 221 -10.42 9.88 -4.71
C ASP A 221 -11.51 9.31 -5.63
N GLN A 222 -11.38 8.05 -5.98
CA GLN A 222 -12.32 7.33 -6.84
C GLN A 222 -13.49 6.72 -6.05
N LEU A 223 -13.46 6.78 -4.69
CA LEU A 223 -14.56 6.31 -3.85
C LEU A 223 -15.83 7.12 -4.05
N THR A 224 -16.97 6.42 -4.15
CA THR A 224 -18.31 6.98 -4.14
C THR A 224 -19.09 6.58 -2.89
N GLY A 225 -18.73 5.46 -2.25
CA GLY A 225 -19.34 4.98 -1.03
C GLY A 225 -18.45 4.02 -0.26
N VAL A 226 -18.71 3.87 1.03
CA VAL A 226 -18.03 2.92 1.92
C VAL A 226 -19.05 2.35 2.90
N THR A 227 -19.03 1.03 3.10
CA THR A 227 -19.71 0.38 4.22
C THR A 227 -18.70 0.08 5.30
N LEU A 228 -18.97 0.51 6.53
CA LEU A 228 -18.08 0.27 7.67
C LEU A 228 -18.86 -0.06 8.94
N VAL A 229 -18.19 -0.71 9.87
CA VAL A 229 -18.71 -1.01 11.21
C VAL A 229 -17.90 -0.22 12.22
N THR A 230 -18.54 0.69 12.94
CA THR A 230 -17.89 1.49 14.00
C THR A 230 -17.61 0.64 15.25
N PRO A 231 -16.74 1.08 16.17
CA PRO A 231 -16.36 0.30 17.35
C PRO A 231 -17.51 -0.12 18.26
N ASP A 232 -18.64 0.60 18.25
CA ASP A 232 -19.88 0.24 18.98
C ASP A 232 -20.68 -0.89 18.30
N GLY A 233 -20.28 -1.30 17.07
CA GLY A 233 -20.94 -2.32 16.28
C GLY A 233 -22.01 -1.79 15.34
N ALA A 234 -22.23 -0.49 15.25
CA ALA A 234 -23.16 0.10 14.28
C ALA A 234 -22.61 -0.01 12.85
N VAL A 235 -23.50 -0.27 11.90
CA VAL A 235 -23.16 -0.34 10.47
C VAL A 235 -23.53 0.99 9.82
N HIS A 236 -22.61 1.54 9.05
CA HIS A 236 -22.75 2.82 8.37
C HIS A 236 -22.50 2.65 6.88
N GLU A 237 -23.40 3.19 6.06
CA GLU A 237 -23.24 3.37 4.62
C GLU A 237 -22.97 4.84 4.35
N VAL A 238 -21.71 5.16 4.09
CA VAL A 238 -21.23 6.53 4.05
C VAL A 238 -20.84 6.97 2.65
N SER A 239 -21.14 8.22 2.33
CA SER A 239 -20.83 8.86 1.05
C SER A 239 -20.67 10.36 1.23
N THR A 240 -20.51 11.11 0.14
CA THR A 240 -20.51 12.58 0.19
C THR A 240 -21.83 13.18 0.69
N SER A 241 -22.95 12.45 0.57
CA SER A 241 -24.30 12.88 0.99
C SER A 241 -24.82 12.17 2.23
N SER A 242 -24.17 11.10 2.68
CA SER A 242 -24.52 10.33 3.87
C SER A 242 -23.32 10.25 4.80
N GLU A 243 -23.42 10.78 6.01
CA GLU A 243 -22.35 10.80 7.03
C GLU A 243 -21.00 11.27 6.47
N PRO A 244 -20.94 12.47 5.88
CA PRO A 244 -19.81 12.94 5.09
C PRO A 244 -18.48 13.02 5.86
N ASP A 245 -18.51 13.15 7.18
CA ASP A 245 -17.32 13.17 8.02
C ASP A 245 -16.67 11.77 8.14
N LEU A 246 -17.47 10.71 8.29
CA LEU A 246 -16.96 9.34 8.26
C LEU A 246 -16.41 8.99 6.87
N PHE A 247 -17.12 9.39 5.81
CA PHE A 247 -16.65 9.20 4.43
C PHE A 247 -15.35 9.96 4.17
N TRP A 248 -15.24 11.20 4.66
CA TRP A 248 -14.02 12.01 4.57
C TRP A 248 -12.84 11.31 5.25
N ALA A 249 -13.03 10.75 6.45
CA ALA A 249 -12.01 10.02 7.18
C ALA A 249 -11.54 8.74 6.45
N CYS A 250 -12.43 8.05 5.75
CA CYS A 250 -12.09 6.88 4.92
C CYS A 250 -11.25 7.23 3.68
N ARG A 251 -11.14 8.50 3.31
CA ARG A 251 -10.36 8.95 2.15
C ARG A 251 -8.99 9.49 2.55
N GLY A 252 -8.09 8.60 2.99
CA GLY A 252 -6.70 8.91 3.31
C GLY A 252 -6.40 9.10 4.80
N GLY A 253 -7.38 8.88 5.70
CA GLY A 253 -7.19 9.01 7.16
C GLY A 253 -6.60 7.79 7.86
N GLY A 254 -6.22 6.77 7.09
CA GLY A 254 -5.64 5.54 7.61
C GLY A 254 -6.65 4.44 7.94
N GLY A 255 -6.23 3.19 7.81
CA GLY A 255 -7.06 2.03 8.14
C GLY A 255 -7.37 1.95 9.64
N GLY A 256 -8.62 1.65 10.00
CA GLY A 256 -9.04 1.47 11.39
C GLY A 256 -9.25 2.77 12.18
N THR A 257 -9.17 3.93 11.55
CA THR A 257 -9.33 5.22 12.25
C THR A 257 -10.74 5.41 12.79
N VAL A 258 -11.75 5.01 12.02
CA VAL A 258 -13.17 5.20 12.38
C VAL A 258 -13.94 3.89 12.52
N GLY A 259 -13.33 2.75 12.21
CA GLY A 259 -13.96 1.44 12.29
C GLY A 259 -13.38 0.44 11.31
N VAL A 260 -14.11 -0.65 11.08
CA VAL A 260 -13.77 -1.74 10.16
C VAL A 260 -14.54 -1.58 8.87
N VAL A 261 -13.86 -1.29 7.77
CA VAL A 261 -14.48 -1.23 6.44
C VAL A 261 -14.80 -2.63 5.94
N THR A 262 -16.00 -2.81 5.41
CA THR A 262 -16.49 -4.10 4.89
C THR A 262 -16.82 -4.06 3.39
N ALA A 263 -17.04 -2.88 2.80
CA ALA A 263 -17.17 -2.70 1.37
C ALA A 263 -16.71 -1.29 0.94
N LEU A 264 -16.23 -1.19 -0.28
CA LEU A 264 -15.70 0.02 -0.90
C LEU A 264 -16.29 0.14 -2.30
N THR A 265 -17.04 1.19 -2.59
CA THR A 265 -17.62 1.45 -3.91
C THR A 265 -16.82 2.52 -4.63
N TYR A 266 -16.35 2.22 -5.83
CA TYR A 266 -15.52 3.11 -6.65
C TYR A 266 -16.22 3.47 -7.96
N ARG A 267 -16.00 4.69 -8.43
CA ARG A 267 -16.24 5.04 -9.82
C ARG A 267 -15.11 4.46 -10.65
N THR A 268 -15.45 3.74 -11.71
CA THR A 268 -14.49 3.22 -12.68
C THR A 268 -14.41 4.12 -13.91
N GLN A 269 -13.36 3.94 -14.69
CA GLN A 269 -13.18 4.58 -15.99
C GLN A 269 -13.00 3.51 -17.06
N ALA A 270 -13.19 3.86 -18.34
CA ALA A 270 -12.83 2.98 -19.43
C ALA A 270 -11.33 2.63 -19.36
N ALA A 271 -11.01 1.35 -19.50
CA ALA A 271 -9.63 0.88 -19.44
C ALA A 271 -8.82 1.42 -20.64
N PRO A 272 -7.84 2.31 -20.44
CA PRO A 272 -7.06 2.86 -21.53
C PRO A 272 -6.00 1.87 -22.00
N PRO A 273 -5.54 1.95 -23.27
CA PRO A 273 -4.24 1.42 -23.61
C PRO A 273 -3.16 2.16 -22.84
N VAL A 274 -2.13 1.44 -22.39
CA VAL A 274 -1.05 1.97 -21.56
C VAL A 274 0.28 1.75 -22.27
N LEU A 275 1.02 2.82 -22.58
CA LEU A 275 2.43 2.69 -22.90
C LEU A 275 3.18 2.53 -21.58
N LEU A 276 3.77 1.38 -21.36
CA LEU A 276 4.71 1.13 -20.26
C LEU A 276 6.13 1.29 -20.77
N PHE A 277 6.94 2.10 -20.09
CA PHE A 277 8.36 2.29 -20.43
C PHE A 277 9.26 2.18 -19.20
N THR A 278 10.52 1.83 -19.47
CA THR A 278 11.59 1.81 -18.47
C THR A 278 12.88 2.35 -19.09
N ILE A 279 13.54 3.26 -18.37
CA ILE A 279 14.79 3.89 -18.76
C ILE A 279 15.79 3.64 -17.64
N THR A 280 16.95 3.09 -17.99
CA THR A 280 18.05 2.85 -17.03
C THR A 280 19.23 3.73 -17.40
N PHE A 281 19.82 4.40 -16.41
CA PHE A 281 20.99 5.24 -16.57
C PHE A 281 22.18 4.70 -15.75
N ALA A 282 23.39 5.09 -16.15
CA ALA A 282 24.58 4.86 -15.35
C ALA A 282 24.49 5.65 -14.02
N TRP A 283 25.03 5.10 -12.95
CA TRP A 283 25.02 5.77 -11.64
C TRP A 283 25.65 7.16 -11.66
N SER A 284 26.69 7.36 -12.48
CA SER A 284 27.33 8.66 -12.68
C SER A 284 26.39 9.75 -13.18
N ALA A 285 25.24 9.39 -13.75
CA ALA A 285 24.20 10.32 -14.18
C ALA A 285 23.12 10.56 -13.11
N ALA A 286 23.19 9.91 -11.94
CA ALA A 286 22.11 9.92 -10.94
C ALA A 286 21.64 11.33 -10.58
N ALA A 287 22.56 12.24 -10.27
CA ALA A 287 22.21 13.63 -9.92
C ALA A 287 21.51 14.37 -11.07
N ALA A 288 21.99 14.20 -12.30
CA ALA A 288 21.38 14.81 -13.47
C ALA A 288 19.97 14.24 -13.77
N VAL A 289 19.81 12.93 -13.59
CA VAL A 289 18.51 12.25 -13.77
C VAL A 289 17.50 12.70 -12.69
N VAL A 290 17.91 12.81 -11.42
CA VAL A 290 17.04 13.31 -10.34
C VAL A 290 16.59 14.74 -10.64
N ARG A 291 17.54 15.61 -11.05
CA ARG A 291 17.25 17.01 -11.39
C ARG A 291 16.23 17.11 -12.54
N ALA A 292 16.45 16.40 -13.62
CA ALA A 292 15.55 16.40 -14.77
C ALA A 292 14.19 15.77 -14.42
N TRP A 293 14.17 14.70 -13.64
CA TRP A 293 12.94 13.99 -13.27
C TRP A 293 12.01 14.83 -12.39
N GLN A 294 12.55 15.54 -11.38
CA GLN A 294 11.74 16.40 -10.51
C GLN A 294 11.14 17.61 -11.24
N ASP A 295 11.76 18.04 -12.34
CA ASP A 295 11.24 19.11 -13.18
C ASP A 295 10.18 18.61 -14.15
N TRP A 296 10.32 17.39 -14.62
CA TRP A 296 9.47 16.78 -15.64
C TRP A 296 8.26 16.02 -15.04
N ALA A 297 8.49 15.01 -14.20
CA ALA A 297 7.46 14.03 -13.86
C ALA A 297 6.24 14.63 -13.14
N PRO A 298 6.39 15.52 -12.13
CA PRO A 298 5.24 16.11 -11.43
C PRO A 298 4.45 17.12 -12.26
N THR A 299 5.09 17.72 -13.28
CA THR A 299 4.52 18.83 -14.06
C THR A 299 4.12 18.46 -15.48
N ALA A 300 4.46 17.26 -15.95
CA ALA A 300 4.09 16.75 -17.26
C ALA A 300 2.56 16.60 -17.41
N ASP A 301 2.10 16.33 -18.65
CA ASP A 301 0.70 15.96 -18.90
C ASP A 301 0.24 14.92 -17.87
N PRO A 302 -0.94 15.06 -17.26
CA PRO A 302 -1.48 14.09 -16.29
C PRO A 302 -1.53 12.63 -16.78
N LYS A 303 -1.48 12.41 -18.09
CA LYS A 303 -1.39 11.06 -18.68
C LYS A 303 -0.10 10.31 -18.34
N LEU A 304 0.94 11.05 -17.89
CA LEU A 304 2.18 10.46 -17.41
C LEU A 304 2.06 10.08 -15.93
N GLY A 305 2.31 8.82 -15.59
CA GLY A 305 2.72 8.39 -14.26
C GLY A 305 4.17 7.94 -14.28
N SER A 306 4.97 8.28 -13.28
CA SER A 306 6.40 7.93 -13.26
C SER A 306 6.93 7.72 -11.86
N THR A 307 7.80 6.72 -11.74
CA THR A 307 8.59 6.41 -10.54
C THR A 307 10.07 6.46 -10.90
N LEU A 308 10.86 7.19 -10.12
CA LEU A 308 12.33 7.17 -10.17
C LEU A 308 12.85 6.34 -9.00
N LYS A 309 13.72 5.37 -9.28
CA LYS A 309 14.39 4.54 -8.26
C LYS A 309 15.90 4.70 -8.32
N LEU A 310 16.51 4.89 -7.16
CA LEU A 310 17.94 4.82 -6.93
C LEU A 310 18.17 3.70 -5.92
N LEU A 311 18.74 2.57 -6.38
CA LEU A 311 18.87 1.35 -5.59
C LEU A 311 20.30 0.82 -5.60
N ASN A 312 20.71 0.21 -4.48
CA ASN A 312 21.97 -0.49 -4.30
C ASN A 312 21.79 -1.66 -3.31
N GLY A 313 22.76 -2.55 -3.23
CA GLY A 313 22.75 -3.72 -2.36
C GLY A 313 23.31 -4.95 -3.06
N SER A 314 23.39 -6.07 -2.35
CA SER A 314 24.06 -7.29 -2.87
C SER A 314 23.35 -7.96 -4.06
N ARG A 315 22.08 -7.61 -4.33
CA ARG A 315 21.36 -8.04 -5.54
C ARG A 315 21.78 -7.27 -6.80
N HIS A 316 22.53 -6.19 -6.65
CA HIS A 316 22.99 -5.35 -7.74
C HIS A 316 24.51 -5.46 -7.92
N THR A 317 24.98 -5.62 -9.15
CA THR A 317 26.41 -5.59 -9.45
C THR A 317 27.00 -4.17 -9.35
N ALA A 318 26.16 -3.15 -9.43
CA ALA A 318 26.45 -1.74 -9.24
C ALA A 318 25.14 -1.00 -8.90
N PRO A 319 25.23 0.17 -8.24
CA PRO A 319 24.05 1.00 -8.00
C PRO A 319 23.30 1.31 -9.30
N THR A 320 21.98 1.34 -9.24
CA THR A 320 21.09 1.53 -10.39
C THR A 320 20.27 2.81 -10.30
N VAL A 321 20.05 3.44 -11.45
CA VAL A 321 19.13 4.58 -11.62
C VAL A 321 18.10 4.16 -12.68
N THR A 322 16.85 4.01 -12.27
CA THR A 322 15.79 3.54 -13.15
C THR A 322 14.57 4.45 -13.07
N VAL A 323 14.10 4.90 -14.23
CA VAL A 323 12.83 5.61 -14.37
C VAL A 323 11.85 4.66 -15.05
N THR A 324 10.81 4.28 -14.34
CA THR A 324 9.67 3.54 -14.89
C THR A 324 8.49 4.48 -15.02
N GLY A 325 7.74 4.38 -16.10
CA GLY A 325 6.56 5.19 -16.27
C GLY A 325 5.49 4.52 -17.12
N VAL A 326 4.29 5.07 -17.01
CA VAL A 326 3.13 4.74 -17.81
C VAL A 326 2.59 5.99 -18.48
N TRP A 327 2.01 5.81 -19.65
CA TRP A 327 1.34 6.88 -20.38
C TRP A 327 0.00 6.37 -20.94
N THR A 328 -1.08 7.09 -20.62
CA THR A 328 -2.45 6.72 -21.02
C THR A 328 -2.94 7.49 -22.25
N GLY A 329 -2.07 8.23 -22.92
CA GLY A 329 -2.36 9.01 -24.13
C GLY A 329 -1.82 8.37 -25.41
N SER A 330 -1.67 9.22 -26.45
CA SER A 330 -1.08 8.79 -27.71
C SER A 330 0.41 8.41 -27.57
N LYS A 331 0.87 7.44 -28.36
CA LYS A 331 2.29 7.07 -28.39
C LYS A 331 3.19 8.25 -28.75
N THR A 332 2.82 9.09 -29.72
CA THR A 332 3.57 10.28 -30.10
C THR A 332 3.74 11.26 -28.95
N GLY A 333 2.67 11.48 -28.16
CA GLY A 333 2.76 12.33 -26.97
C GLY A 333 3.73 11.78 -25.93
N ALA A 334 3.70 10.45 -25.72
CA ALA A 334 4.65 9.78 -24.84
C ALA A 334 6.10 9.91 -25.32
N ASP A 335 6.35 9.61 -26.61
CA ASP A 335 7.69 9.70 -27.19
C ASP A 335 8.25 11.13 -27.04
N THR A 336 7.47 12.16 -27.39
CA THR A 336 7.88 13.57 -27.23
C THR A 336 8.23 13.91 -25.77
N SER A 337 7.41 13.48 -24.82
CA SER A 337 7.61 13.76 -23.39
C SER A 337 8.84 13.04 -22.85
N VAL A 338 9.02 11.76 -23.19
CA VAL A 338 10.13 10.93 -22.73
C VAL A 338 11.45 11.35 -23.37
N ASP A 339 11.46 11.65 -24.67
CA ASP A 339 12.66 12.12 -25.37
C ASP A 339 13.11 13.50 -24.83
N GLY A 340 12.15 14.37 -24.52
CA GLY A 340 12.43 15.64 -23.84
C GLY A 340 13.07 15.48 -22.47
N PHE A 341 12.55 14.53 -21.67
CA PHE A 341 13.15 14.17 -20.38
C PHE A 341 14.58 13.62 -20.55
N ILE A 342 14.79 12.65 -21.44
CA ILE A 342 16.12 12.08 -21.71
C ILE A 342 17.11 13.18 -22.12
N ALA A 343 16.71 14.07 -23.02
CA ALA A 343 17.54 15.20 -23.45
C ALA A 343 17.90 16.13 -22.28
N ALA A 344 16.94 16.41 -21.39
CA ALA A 344 17.14 17.27 -20.21
C ALA A 344 18.14 16.67 -19.20
N THR A 345 18.30 15.33 -19.16
CA THR A 345 19.31 14.70 -18.30
C THR A 345 20.74 14.97 -18.77
N GLY A 346 20.95 15.30 -20.04
CA GLY A 346 22.28 15.36 -20.67
C GLY A 346 23.03 14.05 -20.69
N ALA A 347 22.40 12.93 -20.31
CA ALA A 347 23.00 11.61 -20.20
C ALA A 347 22.37 10.62 -21.20
N LYS A 348 23.22 9.74 -21.76
CA LYS A 348 22.73 8.65 -22.61
C LYS A 348 22.23 7.50 -21.74
N PRO A 349 20.97 7.02 -21.94
CA PRO A 349 20.49 5.83 -21.27
C PRO A 349 21.33 4.59 -21.60
N LEU A 350 21.53 3.72 -20.61
CA LEU A 350 22.07 2.37 -20.81
C LEU A 350 21.05 1.45 -21.49
N ALA A 351 19.77 1.64 -21.15
CA ALA A 351 18.67 0.92 -21.75
C ALA A 351 17.41 1.83 -21.75
N HIS A 352 16.63 1.72 -22.80
CA HIS A 352 15.30 2.32 -22.90
C HIS A 352 14.37 1.32 -23.59
N THR A 353 13.30 0.95 -22.93
CA THR A 353 12.28 0.04 -23.44
C THR A 353 10.92 0.70 -23.31
N GLY A 354 10.03 0.44 -24.27
CA GLY A 354 8.66 0.95 -24.23
C GLY A 354 7.76 0.09 -25.09
N ARG A 355 6.55 -0.20 -24.59
CA ARG A 355 5.54 -0.93 -25.35
C ARG A 355 4.13 -0.56 -24.92
N VAL A 356 3.23 -0.52 -25.88
CA VAL A 356 1.81 -0.33 -25.64
C VAL A 356 1.20 -1.67 -25.23
N LEU A 357 0.47 -1.67 -24.13
CA LEU A 357 -0.20 -2.82 -23.55
C LEU A 357 -1.67 -2.50 -23.30
N THR A 358 -2.51 -3.51 -23.15
CA THR A 358 -3.81 -3.31 -22.50
C THR A 358 -3.60 -2.94 -21.04
N TYR A 359 -4.58 -2.29 -20.42
CA TYR A 359 -4.54 -1.94 -18.99
C TYR A 359 -4.17 -3.15 -18.11
N GLY A 360 -4.89 -4.28 -18.25
CA GLY A 360 -4.61 -5.49 -17.47
C GLY A 360 -3.19 -6.03 -17.66
N ALA A 361 -2.69 -6.05 -18.93
CA ALA A 361 -1.34 -6.50 -19.23
C ALA A 361 -0.27 -5.54 -18.68
N ALA A 362 -0.53 -4.23 -18.67
CA ALA A 362 0.37 -3.24 -18.08
C ALA A 362 0.46 -3.42 -16.55
N MET A 363 -0.68 -3.54 -15.87
CA MET A 363 -0.72 -3.76 -14.41
C MET A 363 -0.05 -5.09 -14.03
N SER A 364 -0.31 -6.17 -14.76
CA SER A 364 0.36 -7.47 -14.54
C SER A 364 1.87 -7.40 -14.78
N THR A 365 2.33 -6.61 -15.76
CA THR A 365 3.77 -6.43 -16.03
C THR A 365 4.44 -5.64 -14.90
N LEU A 366 3.81 -4.59 -14.41
CA LEU A 366 4.29 -3.78 -13.29
C LEU A 366 4.32 -4.56 -11.97
N ALA A 367 3.36 -5.45 -11.78
CA ALA A 367 3.26 -6.33 -10.62
C ALA A 367 4.48 -7.23 -10.43
N GLY A 368 5.13 -7.65 -11.50
CA GLY A 368 6.26 -8.58 -11.45
C GLY A 368 5.89 -9.93 -10.84
N LYS A 369 6.87 -10.62 -10.29
CA LYS A 369 6.66 -11.87 -9.54
C LYS A 369 6.56 -11.55 -8.04
N PRO A 370 5.44 -11.84 -7.39
CA PRO A 370 5.29 -11.61 -5.97
C PRO A 370 6.31 -12.44 -5.16
N GLN A 371 6.92 -11.82 -4.17
CA GLN A 371 7.81 -12.49 -3.21
C GLN A 371 7.61 -11.83 -1.85
N ARG A 372 7.52 -12.64 -0.80
CA ARG A 372 7.64 -12.13 0.57
C ARG A 372 9.12 -11.81 0.82
N VAL A 373 9.41 -10.63 1.32
CA VAL A 373 10.77 -10.24 1.74
C VAL A 373 10.72 -9.47 3.05
N SER A 374 11.71 -9.68 3.89
CA SER A 374 11.90 -8.86 5.08
C SER A 374 12.39 -7.48 4.65
N GLU A 375 11.65 -6.44 5.06
CA GLU A 375 11.89 -5.07 4.62
C GLU A 375 11.75 -4.08 5.78
N ALA A 376 12.65 -3.13 5.83
CA ALA A 376 12.52 -1.89 6.58
C ALA A 376 12.11 -0.76 5.64
N ALA A 377 11.14 0.06 6.06
CA ALA A 377 10.67 1.18 5.25
C ALA A 377 10.33 2.41 6.11
N THR A 378 10.49 3.58 5.52
CA THR A 378 9.98 4.85 6.01
C THR A 378 9.71 5.78 4.83
N SER A 379 9.09 6.95 5.03
CA SER A 379 8.71 7.82 3.93
C SER A 379 8.90 9.31 4.23
N SER A 380 8.90 10.10 3.16
CA SER A 380 8.68 11.54 3.18
C SER A 380 7.67 11.95 2.12
N ILE A 381 7.16 13.18 2.24
CA ILE A 381 6.41 13.86 1.19
C ILE A 381 7.33 14.90 0.56
N GLY A 382 7.61 14.73 -0.73
CA GLY A 382 8.40 15.69 -1.51
C GLY A 382 7.56 16.89 -1.90
N SER A 383 7.52 17.91 -1.03
CA SER A 383 6.72 19.11 -1.22
C SER A 383 7.40 20.20 -2.08
N ALA A 384 8.70 20.08 -2.28
CA ALA A 384 9.52 21.02 -3.04
C ALA A 384 10.58 20.29 -3.87
N LYS A 385 11.07 20.95 -4.91
CA LYS A 385 12.22 20.48 -5.68
C LYS A 385 13.48 20.55 -4.82
N LEU A 386 14.36 19.57 -5.00
CA LEU A 386 15.67 19.52 -4.36
C LEU A 386 16.63 20.50 -5.04
N THR A 387 17.45 21.17 -4.25
CA THR A 387 18.65 21.88 -4.73
C THR A 387 19.74 20.86 -5.12
N ASP A 388 20.77 21.31 -5.85
CA ASP A 388 21.88 20.45 -6.24
C ASP A 388 22.57 19.79 -5.03
N ALA A 389 22.77 20.54 -3.96
CA ALA A 389 23.34 20.01 -2.72
C ALA A 389 22.45 18.94 -2.07
N GLN A 390 21.13 19.10 -2.12
CA GLN A 390 20.17 18.11 -1.60
C GLN A 390 20.08 16.88 -2.51
N ILE A 391 20.21 17.05 -3.84
CA ILE A 391 20.33 15.93 -4.79
C ILE A 391 21.56 15.10 -4.50
N GLU A 392 22.72 15.74 -4.23
CA GLU A 392 23.94 15.02 -3.86
C GLU A 392 23.77 14.22 -2.55
N VAL A 393 23.05 14.79 -1.55
CA VAL A 393 22.69 14.04 -0.32
C VAL A 393 21.82 12.84 -0.67
N LEU A 394 20.77 13.00 -1.51
CA LEU A 394 19.89 11.91 -1.91
C LEU A 394 20.68 10.77 -2.58
N VAL A 395 21.52 11.10 -3.57
CA VAL A 395 22.33 10.15 -4.33
C VAL A 395 23.33 9.43 -3.43
N THR A 396 24.05 10.17 -2.58
CA THR A 396 25.03 9.59 -1.64
C THR A 396 24.36 8.64 -0.66
N ARG A 397 23.20 9.01 -0.12
CA ARG A 397 22.45 8.15 0.81
C ARG A 397 21.89 6.91 0.13
N ALA A 398 21.44 7.01 -1.11
CA ALA A 398 20.99 5.84 -1.88
C ALA A 398 22.16 4.89 -2.18
N ALA A 399 23.34 5.41 -2.53
CA ALA A 399 24.54 4.60 -2.73
C ALA A 399 24.93 3.84 -1.46
N ALA A 400 24.84 4.48 -0.29
CA ALA A 400 25.20 3.90 1.01
C ALA A 400 24.33 2.68 1.42
N ALA A 401 23.27 2.36 0.69
CA ALA A 401 22.56 1.09 0.86
C ALA A 401 23.47 -0.12 0.65
N GLY A 402 24.49 -0.01 -0.21
CA GLY A 402 25.48 -1.05 -0.45
C GLY A 402 26.46 -1.26 0.71
N ASP A 403 26.59 -0.28 1.60
CA ASP A 403 27.50 -0.34 2.76
C ASP A 403 26.82 -0.96 4.00
N VAL A 404 25.49 -1.19 3.94
CA VAL A 404 24.76 -1.82 5.04
C VAL A 404 24.93 -3.33 4.95
N ASP A 405 25.61 -3.91 5.94
CA ASP A 405 25.86 -5.35 5.96
C ASP A 405 24.53 -6.14 5.95
N GLY A 406 24.49 -7.16 5.08
CA GLY A 406 23.28 -7.97 4.88
C GLY A 406 22.16 -7.31 4.07
N ASN A 407 22.33 -6.07 3.59
CA ASN A 407 21.35 -5.44 2.72
C ASN A 407 21.34 -6.09 1.33
N LEU A 408 20.20 -6.67 0.98
CA LEU A 408 20.00 -7.29 -0.33
C LEU A 408 19.71 -6.26 -1.40
N GLU A 409 18.87 -5.28 -1.06
CA GLU A 409 18.49 -4.16 -1.91
C GLU A 409 17.94 -3.03 -1.05
N GLY A 410 18.34 -1.80 -1.31
CA GLY A 410 17.81 -0.64 -0.60
C GLY A 410 18.11 0.65 -1.35
N GLY A 411 17.53 1.73 -0.85
CA GLY A 411 17.67 3.04 -1.46
C GLY A 411 16.40 3.87 -1.36
N VAL A 412 16.02 4.51 -2.46
CA VAL A 412 14.87 5.42 -2.49
C VAL A 412 14.06 5.25 -3.77
N ALA A 413 12.74 5.32 -3.64
CA ALA A 413 11.78 5.47 -4.72
C ALA A 413 11.03 6.80 -4.59
N LEU A 414 10.87 7.49 -5.70
CA LEU A 414 10.15 8.76 -5.83
C LEU A 414 8.98 8.53 -6.79
N ASP A 415 7.74 8.60 -6.30
CA ASP A 415 6.54 8.45 -7.12
C ASP A 415 5.95 9.84 -7.40
N ALA A 416 5.85 10.23 -8.67
CA ALA A 416 5.34 11.53 -9.07
C ALA A 416 3.87 11.71 -8.68
N LEU A 417 3.57 12.81 -8.01
CA LEU A 417 2.23 13.33 -7.77
C LEU A 417 1.90 14.49 -8.72
N GLY A 418 0.93 15.31 -8.39
CA GLY A 418 0.39 16.34 -9.28
C GLY A 418 -0.70 15.77 -10.20
N GLY A 419 -0.92 16.36 -11.37
CA GLY A 419 -2.06 15.99 -12.21
C GLY A 419 -3.37 16.13 -11.43
N VAL A 420 -4.32 15.22 -11.63
CA VAL A 420 -5.66 15.29 -10.99
C VAL A 420 -5.63 15.16 -9.46
N VAL A 421 -4.52 14.68 -8.86
CA VAL A 421 -4.36 14.71 -7.39
C VAL A 421 -4.38 16.13 -6.84
N ALA A 422 -3.79 17.08 -7.61
CA ALA A 422 -3.71 18.48 -7.23
C ALA A 422 -5.04 19.24 -7.44
N ASP A 423 -5.97 18.69 -8.21
CA ASP A 423 -7.29 19.28 -8.43
C ASP A 423 -8.21 19.12 -7.21
N VAL A 424 -7.89 18.19 -6.29
CA VAL A 424 -8.63 17.97 -5.05
C VAL A 424 -8.10 18.91 -3.96
N GLY A 425 -8.98 19.65 -3.31
CA GLY A 425 -8.61 20.55 -2.22
C GLY A 425 -8.00 19.83 -1.02
N ARG A 426 -7.06 20.48 -0.31
CA ARG A 426 -6.32 19.88 0.83
C ARG A 426 -7.21 19.37 1.97
N THR A 427 -8.41 19.92 2.10
CA THR A 427 -9.37 19.58 3.16
C THR A 427 -10.58 18.78 2.67
N GLU A 428 -10.65 18.44 1.38
CA GLU A 428 -11.77 17.67 0.80
C GLU A 428 -11.70 16.17 1.09
N SER A 429 -10.54 15.71 1.55
CA SER A 429 -10.34 14.35 2.05
C SER A 429 -9.34 14.38 3.20
N ALA A 430 -9.20 13.27 3.91
CA ALA A 430 -8.22 13.19 5.01
C ALA A 430 -6.76 13.19 4.52
N PHE A 431 -6.49 12.86 3.26
CA PHE A 431 -5.16 12.97 2.64
C PHE A 431 -4.80 14.44 2.35
N PRO A 432 -3.82 15.05 3.05
CA PRO A 432 -3.57 16.50 2.96
C PRO A 432 -2.58 16.92 1.87
N TRP A 433 -1.79 15.99 1.33
CA TRP A 433 -0.59 16.29 0.54
C TRP A 433 -0.89 16.55 -0.94
N ARG A 434 -1.94 17.33 -1.22
CA ARG A 434 -2.49 17.54 -2.58
C ARG A 434 -1.55 18.33 -3.49
N SER A 435 -0.77 19.25 -2.94
CA SER A 435 0.21 20.06 -3.68
C SER A 435 1.62 19.47 -3.70
N ALA A 436 1.81 18.26 -3.15
CA ALA A 436 3.11 17.62 -3.17
C ALA A 436 3.52 17.23 -4.59
N LEU A 437 4.83 17.27 -4.85
CA LEU A 437 5.40 16.88 -6.14
C LEU A 437 5.56 15.34 -6.23
N MET A 438 5.79 14.69 -5.09
CA MET A 438 6.05 13.24 -5.06
C MET A 438 5.83 12.65 -3.66
N THR A 439 5.55 11.35 -3.61
CA THR A 439 5.83 10.54 -2.42
C THR A 439 7.24 9.99 -2.51
N VAL A 440 7.87 9.79 -1.35
CA VAL A 440 9.24 9.30 -1.24
C VAL A 440 9.25 8.12 -0.30
N GLN A 441 9.69 6.96 -0.78
CA GLN A 441 9.85 5.75 0.01
C GLN A 441 11.33 5.41 0.14
N TYR A 442 11.81 5.25 1.37
CA TYR A 442 13.14 4.75 1.69
C TYR A 442 13.00 3.30 2.12
N THR A 443 13.77 2.39 1.52
CA THR A 443 13.65 0.95 1.78
C THR A 443 14.99 0.28 1.99
N ALA A 444 14.97 -0.83 2.73
CA ALA A 444 16.06 -1.78 2.83
C ALA A 444 15.48 -3.19 2.96
N VAL A 445 15.83 -4.07 2.02
CA VAL A 445 15.44 -5.48 1.95
C VAL A 445 16.57 -6.33 2.51
N PHE A 446 16.25 -7.29 3.35
CA PHE A 446 17.22 -8.16 4.02
C PHE A 446 16.73 -9.61 4.10
N ALA A 447 17.62 -10.52 4.50
CA ALA A 447 17.27 -11.93 4.63
C ALA A 447 16.31 -12.16 5.80
N ASP A 448 15.39 -13.12 5.63
CA ASP A 448 14.47 -13.52 6.69
C ASP A 448 15.25 -13.99 7.93
N GLY A 449 14.82 -13.55 9.12
CA GLY A 449 15.46 -13.84 10.39
C GLY A 449 16.70 -12.99 10.72
N ALA A 450 17.14 -12.08 9.84
CA ALA A 450 18.19 -11.12 10.19
C ALA A 450 17.69 -10.07 11.20
N ASP A 451 18.60 -9.53 12.02
CA ASP A 451 18.32 -8.40 12.90
C ASP A 451 17.86 -7.18 12.07
N PRO A 452 16.65 -6.65 12.26
CA PRO A 452 16.16 -5.52 11.49
C PRO A 452 16.81 -4.17 11.87
N ALA A 453 17.49 -4.07 13.00
CA ALA A 453 17.97 -2.79 13.54
C ALA A 453 18.91 -2.01 12.61
N PRO A 454 19.90 -2.62 11.92
CA PRO A 454 20.77 -1.90 10.97
C PRO A 454 19.98 -1.30 9.79
N PHE A 455 18.99 -2.03 9.28
CA PHE A 455 18.17 -1.61 8.14
C PHE A 455 17.19 -0.49 8.52
N ASP A 456 16.55 -0.60 9.69
CA ASP A 456 15.75 0.48 10.28
C ASP A 456 16.61 1.75 10.50
N ALA A 457 17.83 1.60 10.99
CA ALA A 457 18.75 2.71 11.18
C ALA A 457 19.13 3.39 9.86
N TYR A 458 19.35 2.61 8.80
CA TYR A 458 19.65 3.12 7.47
C TYR A 458 18.49 3.93 6.91
N VAL A 459 17.28 3.36 6.80
CA VAL A 459 16.13 4.05 6.20
C VAL A 459 15.75 5.31 6.97
N ARG A 460 15.75 5.25 8.32
CA ARG A 460 15.49 6.40 9.20
C ARG A 460 16.60 7.44 9.12
N GLY A 461 17.86 7.01 9.00
CA GLY A 461 19.02 7.87 8.76
C GLY A 461 18.93 8.60 7.43
N PHE A 462 18.46 7.91 6.37
CA PHE A 462 18.24 8.51 5.07
C PHE A 462 17.12 9.56 5.14
N ARG A 463 15.93 9.21 5.68
CA ARG A 463 14.83 10.17 5.88
C ARG A 463 15.30 11.40 6.67
N ARG A 464 16.05 11.21 7.77
CA ARG A 464 16.58 12.30 8.57
C ARG A 464 17.50 13.22 7.78
N ALA A 465 18.34 12.67 6.89
CA ALA A 465 19.22 13.46 6.02
C ALA A 465 18.43 14.32 5.02
N MET A 466 17.21 13.92 4.63
CA MET A 466 16.35 14.65 3.70
C MET A 466 15.39 15.63 4.40
N ARG A 467 15.30 15.65 5.73
CA ARG A 467 14.44 16.62 6.47
C ARG A 467 14.68 18.09 6.10
N PRO A 468 15.93 18.57 5.85
CA PRO A 468 16.14 19.95 5.41
C PRO A 468 15.46 20.31 4.10
N ALA A 469 15.14 19.31 3.26
CA ALA A 469 14.44 19.51 1.99
C ALA A 469 12.92 19.50 2.14
N TRP A 470 12.38 18.54 2.93
CA TRP A 470 10.96 18.19 2.91
C TRP A 470 10.27 18.17 4.27
N GLY A 471 10.98 18.50 5.35
CA GLY A 471 10.44 18.50 6.72
C GLY A 471 10.10 17.08 7.21
N ASP A 472 9.07 16.99 8.05
CA ASP A 472 8.67 15.76 8.72
C ASP A 472 7.46 15.05 8.07
N ALA A 473 6.90 15.60 6.99
CA ALA A 473 5.77 15.02 6.31
C ALA A 473 6.08 13.61 5.77
N ALA A 474 5.13 12.70 5.95
CA ALA A 474 5.24 11.29 5.58
C ALA A 474 3.95 10.77 4.95
N TYR A 475 4.01 9.63 4.25
CA TYR A 475 2.87 8.99 3.63
C TYR A 475 2.32 7.85 4.51
N ALA A 476 1.01 7.88 4.80
CA ALA A 476 0.37 6.96 5.74
C ALA A 476 0.48 5.48 5.34
N ASN A 477 0.55 5.15 4.04
CA ASN A 477 0.75 3.77 3.59
C ASN A 477 2.21 3.30 3.64
N TYR A 478 3.18 4.24 3.75
CA TYR A 478 4.59 3.92 3.99
C TYR A 478 4.97 4.34 5.42
N CYS A 479 4.16 3.86 6.38
CA CYS A 479 4.29 4.23 7.78
C CYS A 479 5.57 3.67 8.42
N ASP A 480 6.04 4.39 9.44
CA ASP A 480 7.19 4.01 10.28
C ASP A 480 6.80 4.17 11.74
N ALA A 481 7.00 3.13 12.55
CA ALA A 481 6.69 3.16 13.98
C ALA A 481 7.47 4.25 14.77
N ALA A 482 8.60 4.73 14.23
CA ALA A 482 9.35 5.83 14.82
C ALA A 482 8.72 7.21 14.58
N ILE A 483 7.76 7.34 13.67
CA ILE A 483 7.01 8.57 13.44
C ILE A 483 5.77 8.55 14.34
N THR A 484 5.88 9.20 15.49
CA THR A 484 4.84 9.20 16.53
C THR A 484 3.92 10.42 16.50
N ASP A 485 4.28 11.46 15.74
CA ASP A 485 3.43 12.63 15.54
C ASP A 485 2.48 12.39 14.35
N PRO A 486 1.16 12.31 14.59
CA PRO A 486 0.20 12.07 13.50
C PRO A 486 0.15 13.23 12.49
N SER A 487 0.57 14.43 12.86
CA SER A 487 0.63 15.55 11.92
C SER A 487 1.64 15.32 10.79
N ALA A 488 2.62 14.44 10.99
CA ALA A 488 3.51 14.00 9.92
C ALA A 488 2.76 13.28 8.79
N TYR A 489 1.69 12.56 9.09
CA TYR A 489 0.87 11.84 8.11
C TYR A 489 -0.32 12.66 7.60
N PHE A 490 -0.95 13.45 8.47
CA PHE A 490 -2.23 14.07 8.19
C PHE A 490 -2.19 15.60 8.17
N GLY A 491 -1.03 16.23 8.41
CA GLY A 491 -0.84 17.67 8.37
C GLY A 491 -1.92 18.43 9.13
N ASP A 492 -2.48 19.47 8.51
CA ASP A 492 -3.54 20.30 9.08
C ASP A 492 -4.87 19.55 9.28
N ASN A 493 -5.04 18.39 8.64
CA ASN A 493 -6.24 17.55 8.75
C ASN A 493 -6.27 16.72 10.05
N THR A 494 -5.17 16.65 10.80
CA THR A 494 -5.02 15.86 12.03
C THR A 494 -6.11 16.14 13.06
N SER A 495 -6.39 17.42 13.34
CA SER A 495 -7.39 17.80 14.36
C SER A 495 -8.83 17.40 13.96
N ARG A 496 -9.18 17.49 12.66
CA ARG A 496 -10.49 17.04 12.18
C ARG A 496 -10.59 15.52 12.25
N LEU A 497 -9.55 14.80 11.80
CA LEU A 497 -9.52 13.35 11.82
C LEU A 497 -9.64 12.80 13.26
N HIS A 498 -8.95 13.42 14.20
CA HIS A 498 -9.01 13.05 15.61
C HIS A 498 -10.43 13.23 16.18
N ARG A 499 -11.08 14.35 15.92
CA ARG A 499 -12.45 14.62 16.37
C ARG A 499 -13.44 13.60 15.79
N ILE A 500 -13.33 13.26 14.50
CA ILE A 500 -14.18 12.25 13.88
C ILE A 500 -13.95 10.87 14.49
N ALA A 501 -12.68 10.50 14.73
CA ALA A 501 -12.34 9.24 15.39
C ALA A 501 -12.88 9.16 16.83
N GLU A 502 -12.85 10.26 17.58
CA GLU A 502 -13.47 10.32 18.94
C GLU A 502 -14.98 10.20 18.89
N GLN A 503 -15.65 10.76 17.89
CA GLN A 503 -17.09 10.60 17.68
C GLN A 503 -17.47 9.18 17.30
N ALA A 504 -16.66 8.50 16.47
CA ALA A 504 -16.88 7.10 16.09
C ALA A 504 -16.61 6.11 17.24
N ASP A 505 -15.82 6.49 18.25
CA ASP A 505 -15.50 5.69 19.43
C ASP A 505 -15.57 6.53 20.72
N PRO A 506 -16.74 6.96 21.14
CA PRO A 506 -16.90 7.83 22.31
C PRO A 506 -16.47 7.16 23.62
N THR A 507 -16.45 5.84 23.65
CA THR A 507 -16.03 5.06 24.83
C THR A 507 -14.54 4.89 24.95
N GLY A 508 -13.77 5.15 23.87
CA GLY A 508 -12.35 4.92 23.79
C GLY A 508 -11.95 3.45 23.95
N CYS A 509 -12.89 2.54 23.72
CA CYS A 509 -12.65 1.09 23.77
C CYS A 509 -11.81 0.61 22.59
N TRP A 510 -11.86 1.33 21.48
CA TRP A 510 -11.11 1.02 20.28
C TRP A 510 -9.64 1.40 20.46
N ARG A 511 -8.83 0.42 20.74
CA ARG A 511 -7.37 0.57 20.80
C ARG A 511 -6.72 -0.02 19.54
N SER A 512 -7.24 0.35 18.37
CA SER A 512 -6.56 0.02 17.12
C SER A 512 -5.39 0.99 16.91
N ARG A 513 -4.17 0.48 16.84
CA ARG A 513 -2.99 1.28 16.44
C ARG A 513 -2.74 1.15 14.94
N THR A 514 -3.75 1.43 14.13
CA THR A 514 -3.57 1.57 12.70
C THR A 514 -3.57 3.07 12.36
N GLY A 515 -2.38 3.65 12.24
CA GLY A 515 -2.15 4.97 11.64
C GLY A 515 -2.58 6.22 12.42
N SER A 516 -3.60 6.18 13.28
CA SER A 516 -4.11 7.38 13.97
C SER A 516 -3.93 7.39 15.49
N ASP A 517 -3.51 6.28 16.10
CA ASP A 517 -3.30 6.23 17.57
C ASP A 517 -2.07 7.03 18.06
N ALA A 518 -1.17 7.42 17.17
CA ALA A 518 -0.21 8.46 17.48
C ALA A 518 -0.93 9.76 17.95
N ALA A 519 -2.12 10.05 17.42
CA ALA A 519 -2.95 11.18 17.85
C ALA A 519 -3.52 11.02 19.28
N ARG A 520 -3.88 9.79 19.70
CA ARG A 520 -4.47 9.54 21.03
C ARG A 520 -3.45 9.52 22.18
N VAL A 521 -2.20 9.12 21.92
CA VAL A 521 -1.14 9.07 22.94
C VAL A 521 -0.70 10.49 23.35
N SER A 522 -0.69 11.45 22.43
CA SER A 522 -0.36 12.84 22.73
C SER A 522 -1.40 13.51 23.64
N ALA A 523 -2.70 13.29 23.41
CA ALA A 523 -3.78 13.89 24.21
C ALA A 523 -3.81 13.44 25.68
N ARG A 524 -3.34 12.22 26.01
CA ARG A 524 -3.25 11.74 27.39
C ARG A 524 -2.04 12.28 28.16
N ARG A 525 -0.94 12.63 27.49
CA ARG A 525 0.22 13.26 28.15
C ARG A 525 -0.04 14.70 28.55
N THR A 526 -0.97 15.38 27.92
CA THR A 526 -1.33 16.78 28.23
C THR A 526 -2.34 16.90 29.41
N ARG A 527 -2.99 15.81 29.84
CA ARG A 527 -3.95 15.81 30.96
C ARG A 527 -3.38 15.37 32.32
N VAL A 528 -2.08 15.14 32.41
CA VAL A 528 -1.42 14.77 33.69
C VAL A 528 -0.47 15.90 34.18
N SER A 529 -0.77 17.12 33.85
CA SER A 529 -0.08 18.28 34.46
C SER A 529 -1.10 19.41 34.61
N VAL A 530 -1.94 19.33 35.59
CA VAL A 530 -2.46 20.44 36.45
C VAL A 530 -2.82 19.85 37.81
#